data_640491cbd6adc24e73d1190eda807843
#
_entry.id   640491cbd6adc24e73d1190eda807843
#
_cell.length_a   1.000
_cell.length_b   1.000
_cell.length_c   1.000
_cell.angle_alpha   90.00
_cell.angle_beta   90.00
_cell.angle_gamma   90.00
#
_symmetry.space_group_name_H-M   'P 1'
#
loop_
_entity.id
_entity.type
_entity.pdbx_description
1 polymer ?
#
loop_
_entity_poly.entity_id
_entity_poly.type
_entity_poly.pdbx_seq_one_letter_code
_entity_poly.pdbx_strand_id
1 'polypeptide(L)' 'MPEVIVYILEGRSIEQKRGLVKDITDAVVKNVGAPPEAVTVSLVESAKSAKAKGGVLFSEMPPR' A
#
# COMPACT_ATOMS: atom_id res chain seq x y z
N MET A 1 -3.89 18.77 -4.40
CA MET A 1 -3.75 17.90 -3.23
C MET A 1 -3.33 16.51 -3.67
N PRO A 2 -2.01 16.05 -3.47
CA PRO A 2 -1.59 14.72 -3.93
C PRO A 2 -2.24 13.60 -3.11
N GLU A 3 -2.64 12.55 -3.80
CA GLU A 3 -3.19 11.37 -3.18
C GLU A 3 -2.58 10.13 -3.81
N VAL A 4 -2.13 9.19 -2.97
CA VAL A 4 -1.52 7.93 -3.41
C VAL A 4 -2.33 6.78 -2.83
N ILE A 5 -2.72 5.86 -3.69
CA ILE A 5 -3.46 4.67 -3.26
C ILE A 5 -2.59 3.45 -3.52
N VAL A 6 -2.35 2.66 -2.47
CA VAL A 6 -1.56 1.44 -2.55
C VAL A 6 -2.46 0.24 -2.30
N TYR A 7 -2.53 -0.66 -3.26
CA TYR A 7 -3.27 -1.92 -3.11
C TYR A 7 -2.29 -2.98 -2.66
N ILE A 8 -2.50 -3.53 -1.47
CA ILE A 8 -1.60 -4.55 -0.91
C ILE A 8 -2.42 -5.66 -0.27
N LEU A 9 -1.78 -6.80 -0.09
CA LEU A 9 -2.39 -7.89 0.68
C LEU A 9 -2.32 -7.55 2.17
N GLU A 10 -3.33 -7.96 2.91
CA GLU A 10 -3.32 -7.79 4.36
C GLU A 10 -2.27 -8.68 5.01
N GLY A 11 -1.94 -8.39 6.26
CA GLY A 11 -0.99 -9.17 7.04
C GLY A 11 0.25 -8.40 7.46
N ARG A 12 0.43 -7.16 7.02
CA ARG A 12 1.56 -6.34 7.46
C ARG A 12 1.28 -5.75 8.82
N SER A 13 2.32 -5.56 9.61
CA SER A 13 2.20 -4.94 10.92
C SER A 13 1.92 -3.45 10.78
N ILE A 14 1.44 -2.84 11.86
CA ILE A 14 1.21 -1.40 11.87
C ILE A 14 2.52 -0.65 11.69
N GLU A 15 3.63 -1.19 12.18
CA GLU A 15 4.94 -0.56 12.02
C GLU A 15 5.39 -0.56 10.56
N GLN A 16 5.14 -1.66 9.84
CA GLN A 16 5.45 -1.73 8.41
C GLN A 16 4.61 -0.73 7.62
N LYS A 17 3.33 -0.63 7.94
CA LYS A 17 2.44 0.33 7.29
C LYS A 17 2.86 1.76 7.57
N ARG A 18 3.23 2.05 8.82
CA ARG A 18 3.68 3.38 9.22
C ARG A 18 4.93 3.78 8.43
N GLY A 19 5.88 2.88 8.30
CA GLY A 19 7.10 3.13 7.53
C GLY A 19 6.79 3.35 6.04
N LEU A 20 5.90 2.53 5.49
CA LEU A 20 5.54 2.65 4.08
C LEU A 20 4.88 4.00 3.77
N VAL A 21 3.89 4.41 4.57
CA VAL A 21 3.20 5.68 4.31
C VAL A 21 4.12 6.87 4.52
N LYS A 22 5.06 6.76 5.47
CA LYS A 22 6.04 7.82 5.67
C LYS A 22 6.96 7.97 4.46
N ASP A 23 7.49 6.87 3.95
CA ASP A 23 8.40 6.89 2.81
C ASP A 23 7.71 7.41 1.56
N ILE A 24 6.46 6.99 1.33
CA ILE A 24 5.68 7.48 0.18
C ILE A 24 5.44 8.99 0.31
N THR A 25 5.06 9.44 1.50
CA THR A 25 4.83 10.85 1.74
C THR A 25 6.10 11.65 1.47
N ASP A 26 7.24 11.19 1.99
CA ASP A 26 8.52 11.86 1.79
C ASP A 26 8.87 11.96 0.30
N ALA A 27 8.60 10.91 -0.46
CA ALA A 27 8.87 10.90 -1.89
C ALA A 27 7.98 11.91 -2.63
N VAL A 28 6.71 12.01 -2.27
CA VAL A 28 5.79 12.97 -2.89
C VAL A 28 6.22 14.39 -2.56
N VAL A 29 6.55 14.66 -1.30
CA VAL A 29 7.02 15.98 -0.88
C VAL A 29 8.25 16.39 -1.66
N LYS A 30 9.20 15.46 -1.78
CA LYS A 30 10.48 15.73 -2.44
C LYS A 30 10.29 16.01 -3.93
N ASN A 31 9.44 15.27 -4.60
CA ASN A 31 9.34 15.33 -6.06
C ASN A 31 8.23 16.23 -6.58
N VAL A 32 7.15 16.39 -5.82
CA VAL A 32 6.00 17.19 -6.24
C VAL A 32 6.05 18.57 -5.60
N GLY A 33 6.71 18.72 -4.47
CA GLY A 33 6.82 20.01 -3.78
C GLY A 33 5.62 20.33 -2.90
N ALA A 34 4.74 19.36 -2.62
CA ALA A 34 3.61 19.56 -1.73
C ALA A 34 4.06 19.52 -0.28
N PRO A 35 3.40 20.26 0.62
CA PRO A 35 3.70 20.09 2.05
C PRO A 35 3.20 18.73 2.55
N PRO A 36 3.86 18.15 3.56
CA PRO A 36 3.49 16.79 4.01
C PRO A 36 2.03 16.65 4.41
N GLU A 37 1.45 17.66 5.03
CA GLU A 37 0.06 17.62 5.49
C GLU A 37 -0.95 17.64 4.35
N ALA A 38 -0.52 17.94 3.13
CA ALA A 38 -1.39 17.91 1.96
C ALA A 38 -1.36 16.56 1.26
N VAL A 39 -0.48 15.65 1.65
CA VAL A 39 -0.33 14.35 1.00
C VAL A 39 -1.18 13.31 1.71
N THR A 40 -2.09 12.69 0.96
CA THR A 40 -2.91 11.60 1.47
C THR A 40 -2.38 10.28 0.90
N VAL A 41 -2.18 9.29 1.77
CA VAL A 41 -1.79 7.95 1.35
C VAL A 41 -2.81 6.98 1.92
N SER A 42 -3.42 6.19 1.04
CA SER A 42 -4.39 5.18 1.45
C SER A 42 -3.83 3.80 1.13
N LEU A 43 -3.89 2.90 2.12
CA LEU A 43 -3.52 1.51 1.92
C LEU A 43 -4.82 0.71 1.84
N VAL A 44 -5.07 0.12 0.67
CA VAL A 44 -6.25 -0.70 0.45
C VAL A 44 -5.83 -2.16 0.58
N GLU A 45 -6.22 -2.79 1.67
CA GLU A 45 -5.80 -4.15 1.98
C GLU A 45 -6.82 -5.16 1.50
N SER A 46 -6.33 -6.26 0.94
CA SER A 46 -7.16 -7.36 0.47
C SER A 46 -6.72 -8.64 1.14
N ALA A 47 -7.69 -9.47 1.52
CA ALA A 47 -7.39 -10.81 1.99
C ALA A 47 -6.87 -11.65 0.83
N LYS A 48 -5.99 -12.61 1.12
CA LYS A 48 -5.51 -13.54 0.10
C LYS A 48 -6.67 -14.35 -0.50
N SER A 49 -7.72 -14.57 0.25
CA SER A 49 -8.91 -15.28 -0.20
C SER A 49 -9.81 -14.43 -1.08
N ALA A 50 -9.50 -13.14 -1.22
CA ALA A 50 -10.30 -12.21 -2.02
C ALA A 50 -9.54 -11.70 -3.25
N LYS A 51 -8.38 -12.25 -3.55
CA LYS A 51 -7.55 -11.82 -4.66
C LYS A 51 -7.03 -13.02 -5.42
N ALA A 52 -7.07 -12.94 -6.74
CA ALA A 52 -6.70 -14.06 -7.60
C ALA A 52 -5.82 -13.57 -8.74
N LYS A 53 -5.03 -14.49 -9.28
CA LYS A 53 -4.24 -14.26 -10.46
C LYS A 53 -4.34 -15.49 -11.34
N GLY A 54 -4.69 -15.32 -12.62
CA GLY A 54 -4.87 -16.44 -13.51
C GLY A 54 -5.99 -17.38 -13.10
N GLY A 55 -6.97 -16.86 -12.33
CA GLY A 55 -8.08 -17.68 -11.84
C GLY A 55 -7.78 -18.46 -10.57
N VAL A 56 -6.60 -18.26 -9.97
CA VAL A 56 -6.20 -18.98 -8.75
C VAL A 56 -6.11 -17.96 -7.60
N LEU A 57 -6.81 -18.25 -6.52
CA LEU A 57 -6.77 -17.38 -5.34
C LEU A 57 -5.36 -17.35 -4.75
N PHE A 58 -4.95 -16.18 -4.27
CA PHE A 58 -3.63 -16.02 -3.64
C PHE A 58 -3.49 -16.95 -2.43
N SER A 59 -4.59 -17.21 -1.71
CA SER A 59 -4.59 -18.10 -0.55
C SER A 59 -4.31 -19.57 -0.94
N GLU A 60 -4.48 -19.91 -2.20
CA GLU A 60 -4.30 -21.27 -2.73
C GLU A 60 -3.03 -21.42 -3.55
N MET A 61 -2.26 -20.35 -3.73
CA MET A 61 -1.02 -20.43 -4.47
C MET A 61 0.07 -21.07 -3.60
N PRO A 62 0.96 -21.87 -4.23
CA PRO A 62 2.08 -22.43 -3.47
C PRO A 62 2.99 -21.32 -2.95
N PRO A 63 3.61 -21.51 -1.78
CA PRO A 63 4.58 -20.53 -1.27
C PRO A 63 5.79 -20.45 -2.18
N ARG A 64 6.39 -19.28 -2.24
CA ARG A 64 7.60 -19.04 -3.03
C ARG A 64 8.85 -19.27 -2.22
#